data_06d1745cd782c225b22aaf111f756d0c
#
_entry.id   06d1745cd782c225b22aaf111f756d0c
#
_cell.length_a   1.000
_cell.length_b   1.000
_cell.length_c   1.000
_cell.angle_alpha   90.00
_cell.angle_beta   90.00
_cell.angle_gamma   90.00
#
_symmetry.space_group_name_H-M   'P 1'
#
loop_
_entity.id
_entity.type
_entity.pdbx_description
1 polymer ?
#
loop_
_entity_poly.entity_id
_entity_poly.type
_entity_poly.pdbx_seq_one_letter_code
_entity_poly.pdbx_strand_id
1 'polypeptide(L)'
;MKLTLPYITGMTWGWTGIRGTWADAQADHSMQLMKERLAVDWTAITFAALQDHPQATLIHYRDEPTVTDSEIKHAITHAKELGLKVILKPVVNCADGTWRAHINFFDVDVPCEPKWRDWFASYTEFMVHYAKLAQEMEVEMLCIGCEMVQTDRRANEWRALIAEVKKHYSGLITYNCDKYQEGNVTWWDAVDVISSSGYYPIDQWEQQLNRVEQVIMQHDKPFFFMEAGCPSREGSPYLPNDWGLQGAPSEQSQQQFYEEMFTA
;
A
#
# COMPACT_ATOMS: atom_id res chain seq x y z
N MET A 1 15.51 -19.81 9.57
CA MET A 1 15.03 -19.09 10.79
C MET A 1 13.73 -18.45 10.40
N LYS A 2 12.65 -18.59 11.18
CA LYS A 2 11.35 -17.96 10.87
C LYS A 2 11.51 -16.44 10.98
N LEU A 3 11.02 -15.70 9.99
CA LEU A 3 10.98 -14.25 10.04
C LEU A 3 10.00 -13.82 11.15
N THR A 4 10.47 -12.98 12.07
CA THR A 4 9.62 -12.33 13.07
C THR A 4 9.69 -10.83 12.86
N LEU A 5 8.55 -10.18 12.72
CA LEU A 5 8.47 -8.72 12.72
C LEU A 5 8.33 -8.22 14.17
N PRO A 6 8.98 -7.10 14.53
CA PRO A 6 8.59 -6.38 15.73
C PRO A 6 7.16 -5.85 15.55
N TYR A 7 6.53 -5.48 16.65
CA TYR A 7 5.29 -4.70 16.57
C TYR A 7 5.56 -3.39 15.80
N ILE A 8 4.72 -3.09 14.80
CA ILE A 8 4.87 -1.91 13.94
C ILE A 8 3.87 -0.85 14.41
N THR A 9 4.37 0.25 14.95
CA THR A 9 3.58 1.47 15.14
C THR A 9 3.86 2.40 13.98
N GLY A 10 2.91 2.57 13.07
CA GLY A 10 3.17 3.28 11.83
C GLY A 10 2.03 4.17 11.36
N MET A 11 2.38 5.09 10.48
CA MET A 11 1.43 5.97 9.82
C MET A 11 1.79 6.09 8.34
N THR A 12 0.79 6.10 7.48
CA THR A 12 0.98 6.43 6.06
C THR A 12 1.21 7.92 5.91
N TRP A 13 2.27 8.27 5.18
CA TRP A 13 2.59 9.65 4.78
C TRP A 13 2.64 9.74 3.25
N GLY A 14 2.06 10.81 2.67
CA GLY A 14 2.04 11.07 1.23
C GLY A 14 0.67 10.87 0.61
N TRP A 15 0.41 9.75 -0.05
CA TRP A 15 -0.78 9.34 -0.76
C TRP A 15 -0.99 10.00 -2.13
N THR A 16 -1.30 11.29 -2.21
CA THR A 16 -1.52 12.03 -3.47
C THR A 16 -0.42 13.05 -3.72
N GLY A 17 0.83 12.66 -3.47
CA GLY A 17 1.96 13.55 -3.72
C GLY A 17 1.88 14.17 -5.11
N ILE A 18 1.87 15.50 -5.15
CA ILE A 18 1.94 16.27 -6.39
C ILE A 18 3.39 16.67 -6.59
N ARG A 19 3.91 16.45 -7.79
CA ARG A 19 5.28 16.84 -8.16
C ARG A 19 5.57 18.28 -7.75
N GLY A 20 6.72 18.50 -7.13
CA GLY A 20 7.17 19.80 -6.63
C GLY A 20 6.76 20.11 -5.18
N THR A 21 6.10 19.19 -4.47
CA THR A 21 5.61 19.47 -3.10
C THR A 21 6.34 18.71 -1.99
N TRP A 22 7.04 17.62 -2.29
CA TRP A 22 7.61 16.76 -1.25
C TRP A 22 9.00 17.17 -0.74
N ALA A 23 9.63 18.11 -1.40
CA ALA A 23 10.94 18.64 -0.99
C ALA A 23 10.82 20.06 -0.40
N ASP A 24 9.65 20.49 0.03
CA ASP A 24 9.46 21.78 0.70
C ASP A 24 9.40 21.65 2.23
N ALA A 25 9.64 22.77 2.91
CA ALA A 25 9.65 22.82 4.38
C ALA A 25 8.29 22.45 5.02
N GLN A 26 7.18 22.56 4.28
CA GLN A 26 5.86 22.18 4.75
C GLN A 26 5.73 20.66 4.81
N ALA A 27 6.26 19.95 3.81
CA ALA A 27 6.28 18.49 3.76
C ALA A 27 7.13 17.93 4.91
N ASP A 28 8.33 18.47 5.12
CA ASP A 28 9.21 18.08 6.22
C ASP A 28 8.55 18.30 7.57
N HIS A 29 7.96 19.50 7.78
CA HIS A 29 7.25 19.81 9.00
C HIS A 29 6.07 18.88 9.27
N SER A 30 5.33 18.46 8.24
CA SER A 30 4.21 17.52 8.40
C SER A 30 4.68 16.15 8.89
N MET A 31 5.79 15.64 8.36
CA MET A 31 6.39 14.37 8.80
C MET A 31 6.95 14.46 10.22
N GLN A 32 7.59 15.57 10.56
CA GLN A 32 8.06 15.84 11.92
C GLN A 32 6.89 15.84 12.92
N LEU A 33 5.80 16.55 12.63
CA LEU A 33 4.60 16.58 13.48
C LEU A 33 3.99 15.18 13.64
N MET A 34 3.95 14.38 12.58
CA MET A 34 3.51 12.99 12.64
C MET A 34 4.34 12.19 13.66
N LYS A 35 5.67 12.27 13.57
CA LYS A 35 6.59 11.60 14.49
C LYS A 35 6.41 12.07 15.94
N GLU A 36 6.32 13.37 16.16
CA GLU A 36 6.23 13.95 17.49
C GLU A 36 4.90 13.65 18.20
N ARG A 37 3.78 13.64 17.44
CA ARG A 37 2.43 13.51 18.01
C ARG A 37 1.93 12.08 18.14
N LEU A 38 2.38 11.16 17.26
CA LEU A 38 1.80 9.85 17.15
C LEU A 38 2.70 8.72 17.69
N ALA A 39 3.89 9.05 18.19
CA ALA A 39 4.86 8.09 18.72
C ALA A 39 5.13 6.90 17.76
N VAL A 40 5.06 7.14 16.46
CA VAL A 40 5.30 6.11 15.43
C VAL A 40 6.79 5.81 15.28
N ASP A 41 7.13 4.58 14.94
CA ASP A 41 8.48 4.12 14.64
C ASP A 41 8.65 3.70 13.16
N TRP A 42 7.53 3.62 12.42
CA TRP A 42 7.50 3.35 10.99
C TRP A 42 6.66 4.40 10.24
N THR A 43 6.98 4.60 8.97
CA THR A 43 6.11 5.32 8.04
C THR A 43 6.02 4.60 6.70
N ALA A 44 4.83 4.51 6.14
CA ALA A 44 4.64 4.10 4.76
C ALA A 44 4.64 5.36 3.88
N ILE A 45 5.71 5.56 3.10
CA ILE A 45 5.80 6.65 2.12
C ILE A 45 5.08 6.20 0.86
N THR A 46 3.92 6.79 0.61
CA THR A 46 2.99 6.37 -0.43
C THR A 46 2.80 7.48 -1.47
N PHE A 47 2.91 7.12 -2.74
CA PHE A 47 2.67 8.01 -3.88
C PHE A 47 2.05 7.24 -5.05
N ALA A 48 1.41 7.98 -5.97
CA ALA A 48 0.70 7.37 -7.09
C ALA A 48 1.40 7.63 -8.43
N ALA A 49 1.59 6.55 -9.19
CA ALA A 49 1.71 6.56 -10.63
C ALA A 49 0.33 6.44 -11.27
N LEU A 50 0.19 6.76 -12.54
CA LEU A 50 -1.10 6.74 -13.24
C LEU A 50 -1.07 5.80 -14.44
N GLN A 51 -2.19 5.14 -14.69
CA GLN A 51 -2.57 4.61 -15.99
C GLN A 51 -3.88 5.28 -16.43
N ASP A 52 -4.16 5.40 -17.73
CA ASP A 52 -5.26 6.21 -18.23
C ASP A 52 -6.64 5.71 -17.73
N HIS A 53 -6.86 4.39 -17.78
CA HIS A 53 -8.09 3.72 -17.36
C HIS A 53 -7.79 2.24 -17.01
N PRO A 54 -8.73 1.47 -16.43
CA PRO A 54 -8.46 0.10 -15.96
C PRO A 54 -7.91 -0.87 -17.01
N GLN A 55 -8.17 -0.66 -18.29
CA GLN A 55 -7.68 -1.49 -19.40
C GLN A 55 -6.44 -0.89 -20.10
N ALA A 56 -5.92 0.25 -19.63
CA ALA A 56 -4.64 0.76 -20.13
C ALA A 56 -3.49 -0.12 -19.63
N THR A 57 -2.51 -0.37 -20.51
CA THR A 57 -1.37 -1.24 -20.18
C THR A 57 -0.09 -0.48 -19.84
N LEU A 58 -0.08 0.83 -20.06
CA LEU A 58 1.07 1.69 -19.78
C LEU A 58 0.90 2.40 -18.43
N ILE A 59 1.94 2.36 -17.61
CA ILE A 59 1.99 3.04 -16.33
C ILE A 59 2.94 4.24 -16.45
N HIS A 60 2.39 5.44 -16.20
CA HIS A 60 3.07 6.72 -16.22
C HIS A 60 3.55 7.05 -14.80
N TYR A 61 4.84 6.91 -14.54
CA TYR A 61 5.42 7.17 -13.21
C TYR A 61 6.59 8.17 -13.24
N ARG A 62 6.98 8.60 -14.44
CA ARG A 62 8.05 9.61 -14.64
C ARG A 62 7.51 10.99 -15.01
N ASP A 63 6.21 11.07 -15.23
CA ASP A 63 5.52 12.27 -15.69
C ASP A 63 4.70 12.91 -14.57
N GLU A 64 4.25 14.14 -14.77
CA GLU A 64 3.30 14.78 -13.87
C GLU A 64 1.97 14.01 -13.83
N PRO A 65 1.29 13.95 -12.69
CA PRO A 65 1.60 14.62 -11.42
C PRO A 65 2.49 13.82 -10.44
N THR A 66 3.01 12.65 -10.86
CA THR A 66 3.80 11.77 -9.99
C THR A 66 5.03 12.50 -9.45
N VAL A 67 5.26 12.41 -8.14
CA VAL A 67 6.45 12.95 -7.48
C VAL A 67 7.73 12.38 -8.09
N THR A 68 8.78 13.17 -8.12
CA THR A 68 10.05 12.77 -8.70
C THR A 68 10.84 11.84 -7.78
N ASP A 69 11.80 11.09 -8.35
CA ASP A 69 12.73 10.28 -7.55
C ASP A 69 13.49 11.10 -6.52
N SER A 70 13.85 12.36 -6.84
CA SER A 70 14.53 13.24 -5.91
C SER A 70 13.66 13.63 -4.73
N GLU A 71 12.37 13.86 -4.94
CA GLU A 71 11.41 14.13 -3.86
C GLU A 71 11.18 12.91 -2.99
N ILE A 72 11.08 11.72 -3.59
CA ILE A 72 10.94 10.45 -2.86
C ILE A 72 12.20 10.21 -2.00
N LYS A 73 13.39 10.38 -2.57
CA LYS A 73 14.66 10.25 -1.84
C LYS A 73 14.77 11.27 -0.70
N HIS A 74 14.32 12.51 -0.91
CA HIS A 74 14.24 13.52 0.13
C HIS A 74 13.35 13.06 1.29
N ALA A 75 12.12 12.63 1.00
CA ALA A 75 11.18 12.15 2.01
C ALA A 75 11.72 10.93 2.79
N ILE A 76 12.37 9.96 2.11
CA ILE A 76 13.01 8.82 2.77
C ILE A 76 14.15 9.28 3.69
N THR A 77 15.00 10.19 3.21
CA THR A 77 16.12 10.72 4.00
C THR A 77 15.59 11.41 5.25
N HIS A 78 14.61 12.28 5.11
CA HIS A 78 14.02 13.01 6.24
C HIS A 78 13.34 12.04 7.23
N ALA A 79 12.61 11.04 6.77
CA ALA A 79 12.04 10.00 7.63
C ALA A 79 13.11 9.30 8.47
N LYS A 80 14.23 8.92 7.85
CA LYS A 80 15.36 8.28 8.54
C LYS A 80 16.07 9.20 9.53
N GLU A 81 16.22 10.47 9.21
CA GLU A 81 16.76 11.50 10.14
C GLU A 81 15.87 11.65 11.38
N LEU A 82 14.56 11.49 11.25
CA LEU A 82 13.61 11.45 12.36
C LEU A 82 13.61 10.11 13.12
N GLY A 83 14.45 9.14 12.73
CA GLY A 83 14.53 7.81 13.33
C GLY A 83 13.34 6.90 12.96
N LEU A 84 12.66 7.17 11.84
CA LEU A 84 11.61 6.30 11.31
C LEU A 84 12.19 5.23 10.41
N LYS A 85 11.66 4.02 10.49
CA LYS A 85 11.80 2.98 9.47
C LYS A 85 10.80 3.23 8.35
N VAL A 86 11.19 2.88 7.13
CA VAL A 86 10.41 3.24 5.94
C VAL A 86 9.85 1.99 5.24
N ILE A 87 8.57 2.04 4.91
CA ILE A 87 7.94 1.19 3.91
C ILE A 87 7.75 2.04 2.66
N LEU A 88 8.42 1.72 1.56
CA LEU A 88 8.16 2.39 0.28
C LEU A 88 6.96 1.75 -0.38
N LYS A 89 5.93 2.55 -0.69
CA LYS A 89 4.65 2.06 -1.19
C LYS A 89 4.23 2.82 -2.46
N PRO A 90 4.85 2.50 -3.62
CA PRO A 90 4.39 3.01 -4.90
C PRO A 90 3.05 2.38 -5.29
N VAL A 91 2.07 3.19 -5.67
CA VAL A 91 0.71 2.78 -6.00
C VAL A 91 0.40 3.17 -7.45
N VAL A 92 -0.43 2.40 -8.15
CA VAL A 92 -0.99 2.79 -9.44
C VAL A 92 -2.46 3.15 -9.26
N ASN A 93 -2.87 4.31 -9.80
CA ASN A 93 -4.26 4.73 -9.89
C ASN A 93 -4.67 4.92 -11.36
N CYS A 94 -5.98 4.86 -11.64
CA CYS A 94 -6.49 5.21 -12.96
C CYS A 94 -6.76 6.72 -13.04
N ALA A 95 -6.32 7.36 -14.10
CA ALA A 95 -6.48 8.81 -14.30
C ALA A 95 -7.95 9.21 -14.52
N ASP A 96 -8.78 8.27 -14.99
CA ASP A 96 -10.23 8.46 -15.12
C ASP A 96 -11.01 8.43 -13.79
N GLY A 97 -10.32 8.20 -12.66
CA GLY A 97 -10.91 8.10 -11.33
C GLY A 97 -11.43 6.71 -10.97
N THR A 98 -11.35 5.74 -11.86
CA THR A 98 -11.73 4.36 -11.56
C THR A 98 -10.77 3.77 -10.53
N TRP A 99 -11.30 3.10 -9.52
CA TRP A 99 -10.48 2.45 -8.50
C TRP A 99 -9.62 1.34 -9.10
N ARG A 100 -8.35 1.29 -8.77
CA ARG A 100 -7.35 0.32 -9.26
C ARG A 100 -7.75 -1.14 -9.10
N ALA A 101 -8.65 -1.46 -8.16
CA ALA A 101 -9.20 -2.80 -7.99
C ALA A 101 -9.90 -3.34 -9.26
N HIS A 102 -10.33 -2.45 -10.16
CA HIS A 102 -10.98 -2.79 -11.42
C HIS A 102 -10.00 -2.98 -12.59
N ILE A 103 -8.69 -2.87 -12.39
CA ILE A 103 -7.69 -3.17 -13.43
C ILE A 103 -7.81 -4.63 -13.81
N ASN A 104 -8.26 -4.89 -15.05
CA ASN A 104 -8.64 -6.22 -15.50
C ASN A 104 -8.57 -6.35 -17.01
N PHE A 105 -8.16 -7.52 -17.48
CA PHE A 105 -8.08 -7.88 -18.90
C PHE A 105 -8.69 -9.26 -19.11
N PHE A 106 -8.88 -9.67 -20.35
CA PHE A 106 -9.33 -11.04 -20.66
C PHE A 106 -8.27 -12.07 -20.21
N ASP A 107 -8.72 -13.18 -19.65
CA ASP A 107 -7.83 -14.26 -19.19
C ASP A 107 -7.18 -15.04 -20.33
N VAL A 108 -7.74 -14.92 -21.54
CA VAL A 108 -7.18 -15.44 -22.78
C VAL A 108 -6.83 -14.27 -23.73
N ASP A 109 -5.80 -14.44 -24.55
CA ASP A 109 -5.45 -13.43 -25.54
C ASP A 109 -6.55 -13.26 -26.59
N VAL A 110 -7.17 -12.09 -26.59
CA VAL A 110 -8.16 -11.70 -27.62
C VAL A 110 -7.46 -10.77 -28.62
N PRO A 111 -7.60 -10.99 -29.94
CA PRO A 111 -7.03 -10.08 -30.94
C PRO A 111 -7.51 -8.63 -30.76
N CYS A 112 -6.61 -7.67 -30.92
CA CYS A 112 -6.86 -6.22 -30.78
C CYS A 112 -7.27 -5.73 -29.39
N GLU A 113 -7.34 -6.61 -28.37
CA GLU A 113 -7.60 -6.24 -26.99
C GLU A 113 -6.29 -6.13 -26.18
N PRO A 114 -6.24 -5.24 -25.15
CA PRO A 114 -5.10 -5.15 -24.24
C PRO A 114 -4.94 -6.44 -23.45
N LYS A 115 -3.70 -6.74 -23.03
CA LYS A 115 -3.36 -8.06 -22.47
C LYS A 115 -2.68 -7.95 -21.13
N TRP A 116 -2.90 -8.95 -20.27
CA TRP A 116 -2.21 -9.09 -18.99
C TRP A 116 -0.69 -9.00 -19.11
N ARG A 117 -0.10 -9.67 -20.10
CA ARG A 117 1.36 -9.65 -20.29
C ARG A 117 1.92 -8.25 -20.54
N ASP A 118 1.18 -7.40 -21.29
CA ASP A 118 1.64 -6.07 -21.63
C ASP A 118 1.53 -5.15 -20.39
N TRP A 119 0.45 -5.30 -19.63
CA TRP A 119 0.28 -4.60 -18.36
C TRP A 119 1.33 -5.02 -17.33
N PHE A 120 1.54 -6.34 -17.11
CA PHE A 120 2.55 -6.83 -16.16
C PHE A 120 3.98 -6.47 -16.59
N ALA A 121 4.26 -6.35 -17.88
CA ALA A 121 5.55 -5.85 -18.36
C ALA A 121 5.80 -4.40 -17.90
N SER A 122 4.82 -3.51 -18.12
CA SER A 122 4.86 -2.12 -17.66
C SER A 122 4.90 -2.01 -16.13
N TYR A 123 4.06 -2.80 -15.44
CA TYR A 123 4.03 -2.81 -13.97
C TYR A 123 5.35 -3.34 -13.37
N THR A 124 5.97 -4.33 -14.00
CA THR A 124 7.28 -4.84 -13.57
C THR A 124 8.37 -3.79 -13.75
N GLU A 125 8.39 -3.05 -14.88
CA GLU A 125 9.33 -1.95 -15.08
C GLU A 125 9.18 -0.88 -13.98
N PHE A 126 7.94 -0.49 -13.68
CA PHE A 126 7.60 0.43 -12.62
C PHE A 126 8.10 -0.06 -11.24
N MET A 127 7.80 -1.30 -10.85
CA MET A 127 8.22 -1.86 -9.56
C MET A 127 9.74 -2.05 -9.47
N VAL A 128 10.40 -2.47 -10.53
CA VAL A 128 11.87 -2.61 -10.56
C VAL A 128 12.56 -1.26 -10.43
N HIS A 129 12.00 -0.19 -11.00
CA HIS A 129 12.51 1.16 -10.81
C HIS A 129 12.54 1.53 -9.33
N TYR A 130 11.42 1.35 -8.62
CA TYR A 130 11.34 1.67 -7.20
C TYR A 130 12.02 0.64 -6.29
N ALA A 131 12.19 -0.60 -6.73
CA ALA A 131 13.03 -1.58 -6.05
C ALA A 131 14.50 -1.14 -6.01
N LYS A 132 15.02 -0.61 -7.12
CA LYS A 132 16.38 -0.05 -7.18
C LYS A 132 16.53 1.18 -6.29
N LEU A 133 15.55 2.07 -6.29
CA LEU A 133 15.53 3.24 -5.42
C LEU A 133 15.45 2.81 -3.94
N ALA A 134 14.60 1.85 -3.60
CA ALA A 134 14.49 1.30 -2.25
C ALA A 134 15.82 0.67 -1.78
N GLN A 135 16.52 -0.04 -2.68
CA GLN A 135 17.86 -0.61 -2.38
C GLN A 135 18.89 0.49 -2.17
N GLU A 136 18.94 1.50 -3.04
CA GLU A 136 19.86 2.64 -2.92
C GLU A 136 19.66 3.40 -1.60
N MET A 137 18.41 3.58 -1.21
CA MET A 137 18.04 4.32 0.00
C MET A 137 17.98 3.42 1.26
N GLU A 138 18.34 2.14 1.15
CA GLU A 138 18.29 1.15 2.24
C GLU A 138 16.94 1.16 2.98
N VAL A 139 15.83 1.18 2.21
CA VAL A 139 14.47 1.10 2.75
C VAL A 139 14.24 -0.26 3.38
N GLU A 140 13.56 -0.33 4.52
CA GLU A 140 13.35 -1.57 5.26
C GLU A 140 12.35 -2.52 4.60
N MET A 141 11.31 -1.98 3.94
CA MET A 141 10.27 -2.77 3.29
C MET A 141 9.75 -2.11 2.02
N LEU A 142 9.54 -2.90 0.97
CA LEU A 142 8.90 -2.48 -0.28
C LEU A 142 7.52 -3.13 -0.40
N CYS A 143 6.48 -2.32 -0.55
CA CYS A 143 5.13 -2.76 -0.88
C CYS A 143 4.97 -2.77 -2.40
N ILE A 144 4.78 -3.97 -2.98
CA ILE A 144 4.78 -4.18 -4.43
C ILE A 144 3.43 -4.01 -5.10
N GLY A 145 2.41 -3.61 -4.37
CA GLY A 145 1.07 -3.35 -4.90
C GLY A 145 0.09 -3.06 -3.77
N CYS A 146 -1.00 -2.37 -4.12
CA CYS A 146 -2.02 -1.94 -3.18
C CYS A 146 -3.40 -2.17 -3.77
N GLU A 147 -4.20 -3.05 -3.15
CA GLU A 147 -5.62 -3.29 -3.46
C GLU A 147 -5.91 -3.57 -4.94
N MET A 148 -5.08 -4.40 -5.56
CA MET A 148 -5.14 -4.72 -6.99
C MET A 148 -6.10 -5.90 -7.28
N VAL A 149 -7.25 -5.93 -6.64
CA VAL A 149 -8.20 -7.05 -6.45
C VAL A 149 -8.35 -7.99 -7.67
N GLN A 150 -8.59 -7.42 -8.87
CA GLN A 150 -8.77 -8.24 -10.07
C GLN A 150 -7.46 -8.86 -10.58
N THR A 151 -6.32 -8.30 -10.19
CA THR A 151 -5.01 -8.85 -10.57
C THR A 151 -4.57 -10.00 -9.67
N ASP A 152 -5.14 -10.12 -8.46
CA ASP A 152 -4.70 -11.08 -7.43
C ASP A 152 -4.73 -12.54 -7.91
N ARG A 153 -5.67 -12.87 -8.81
CA ARG A 153 -5.77 -14.20 -9.42
C ARG A 153 -4.63 -14.54 -10.39
N ARG A 154 -3.83 -13.54 -10.79
CA ARG A 154 -2.72 -13.70 -11.74
C ARG A 154 -1.43 -14.15 -11.02
N ALA A 155 -1.51 -15.25 -10.31
CA ALA A 155 -0.43 -15.72 -9.43
C ALA A 155 0.92 -15.92 -10.14
N ASN A 156 0.92 -16.40 -11.39
CA ASN A 156 2.15 -16.64 -12.14
C ASN A 156 2.87 -15.32 -12.48
N GLU A 157 2.10 -14.32 -12.88
CA GLU A 157 2.62 -13.00 -13.24
C GLU A 157 3.12 -12.25 -11.99
N TRP A 158 2.39 -12.32 -10.86
CA TRP A 158 2.85 -11.78 -9.59
C TRP A 158 4.15 -12.44 -9.13
N ARG A 159 4.25 -13.78 -9.21
CA ARG A 159 5.48 -14.50 -8.87
C ARG A 159 6.65 -14.10 -9.75
N ALA A 160 6.43 -13.91 -11.06
CA ALA A 160 7.46 -13.45 -11.98
C ALA A 160 7.93 -12.03 -11.64
N LEU A 161 7.01 -11.12 -11.35
CA LEU A 161 7.30 -9.75 -10.89
C LEU A 161 8.11 -9.77 -9.59
N ILE A 162 7.69 -10.53 -8.58
CA ILE A 162 8.39 -10.64 -7.29
C ILE A 162 9.81 -11.18 -7.48
N ALA A 163 9.97 -12.21 -8.33
CA ALA A 163 11.28 -12.75 -8.65
C ALA A 163 12.18 -11.72 -9.32
N GLU A 164 11.63 -10.85 -10.18
CA GLU A 164 12.39 -9.76 -10.81
C GLU A 164 12.77 -8.68 -9.79
N VAL A 165 11.82 -8.24 -8.96
CA VAL A 165 12.07 -7.27 -7.88
C VAL A 165 13.19 -7.75 -6.94
N LYS A 166 13.20 -9.03 -6.56
CA LYS A 166 14.20 -9.64 -5.67
C LYS A 166 15.62 -9.65 -6.25
N LYS A 167 15.80 -9.45 -7.55
CA LYS A 167 17.15 -9.27 -8.14
C LYS A 167 17.73 -7.88 -7.87
N HIS A 168 16.89 -6.92 -7.51
CA HIS A 168 17.26 -5.51 -7.37
C HIS A 168 17.08 -4.96 -5.94
N TYR A 169 16.35 -5.68 -5.09
CA TYR A 169 16.07 -5.27 -3.72
C TYR A 169 16.19 -6.46 -2.77
N SER A 170 16.98 -6.28 -1.70
CA SER A 170 17.29 -7.33 -0.71
C SER A 170 16.53 -7.18 0.61
N GLY A 171 15.76 -6.11 0.79
CA GLY A 171 14.93 -5.89 1.97
C GLY A 171 13.61 -6.69 1.92
N LEU A 172 12.73 -6.45 2.89
CA LEU A 172 11.46 -7.16 2.99
C LEU A 172 10.48 -6.73 1.90
N ILE A 173 9.76 -7.69 1.34
CA ILE A 173 8.71 -7.47 0.34
C ILE A 173 7.35 -7.82 0.93
N THR A 174 6.37 -6.93 0.74
CA THR A 174 4.97 -7.15 1.09
C THR A 174 4.04 -6.71 -0.04
N TYR A 175 2.78 -7.12 0.04
CA TYR A 175 1.69 -6.68 -0.82
C TYR A 175 0.53 -6.22 0.07
N ASN A 176 -0.01 -5.02 -0.18
CA ASN A 176 -1.19 -4.50 0.53
C ASN A 176 -2.47 -5.05 -0.12
N CYS A 177 -2.96 -6.15 0.39
CA CYS A 177 -4.23 -6.72 -0.05
C CYS A 177 -5.41 -5.83 0.34
N ASP A 178 -6.45 -5.78 -0.48
CA ASP A 178 -7.71 -5.18 -0.04
C ASP A 178 -8.37 -6.03 1.05
N LYS A 179 -9.07 -5.37 1.98
CA LYS A 179 -9.84 -6.05 3.04
C LYS A 179 -10.77 -7.12 2.45
N TYR A 180 -10.95 -8.20 3.17
CA TYR A 180 -11.75 -9.38 2.79
C TYR A 180 -11.16 -10.22 1.64
N GLN A 181 -10.08 -9.81 0.98
CA GLN A 181 -9.50 -10.51 -0.18
C GLN A 181 -8.29 -11.38 0.17
N GLU A 182 -7.80 -11.36 1.41
CA GLU A 182 -6.54 -11.98 1.80
C GLU A 182 -6.50 -13.49 1.50
N GLY A 183 -7.64 -14.17 1.61
CA GLY A 183 -7.79 -15.59 1.25
C GLY A 183 -7.76 -15.87 -0.26
N ASN A 184 -7.93 -14.87 -1.11
CA ASN A 184 -7.92 -15.01 -2.57
C ASN A 184 -6.51 -14.91 -3.15
N VAL A 185 -5.55 -14.36 -2.41
CA VAL A 185 -4.15 -14.25 -2.82
C VAL A 185 -3.46 -15.59 -2.59
N THR A 186 -3.17 -16.32 -3.68
CA THR A 186 -2.59 -17.67 -3.63
C THR A 186 -1.06 -17.69 -3.69
N TRP A 187 -0.42 -16.54 -3.69
CA TRP A 187 1.01 -16.33 -3.86
C TRP A 187 1.69 -15.63 -2.66
N TRP A 188 1.06 -15.67 -1.47
CA TRP A 188 1.65 -15.15 -0.24
C TRP A 188 3.00 -15.75 0.13
N ASP A 189 3.26 -16.98 -0.29
CA ASP A 189 4.58 -17.62 -0.11
C ASP A 189 5.71 -16.90 -0.85
N ALA A 190 5.41 -16.13 -1.90
CA ALA A 190 6.40 -15.41 -2.70
C ALA A 190 6.89 -14.10 -2.05
N VAL A 191 6.07 -13.46 -1.19
CA VAL A 191 6.45 -12.27 -0.40
C VAL A 191 6.98 -12.68 0.97
N ASP A 192 7.56 -11.72 1.70
CA ASP A 192 8.16 -11.99 3.01
C ASP A 192 7.17 -11.75 4.15
N VAL A 193 6.26 -10.80 3.97
CA VAL A 193 5.27 -10.36 4.96
C VAL A 193 3.91 -10.26 4.29
N ILE A 194 2.85 -10.72 4.97
CA ILE A 194 1.47 -10.50 4.55
C ILE A 194 1.02 -9.12 5.07
N SER A 195 0.40 -8.30 4.22
CA SER A 195 -0.26 -7.09 4.69
C SER A 195 -1.60 -6.86 4.02
N SER A 196 -2.49 -6.15 4.69
CA SER A 196 -3.85 -5.90 4.23
C SER A 196 -4.35 -4.53 4.68
N SER A 197 -5.45 -4.08 4.08
CA SER A 197 -6.21 -2.91 4.53
C SER A 197 -7.22 -3.33 5.60
N GLY A 198 -7.19 -2.64 6.76
CA GLY A 198 -8.03 -2.91 7.92
C GLY A 198 -9.16 -1.90 8.09
N TYR A 199 -9.92 -1.60 7.03
CA TYR A 199 -11.08 -0.71 7.10
C TYR A 199 -12.34 -1.51 7.45
N TYR A 200 -12.34 -2.19 8.60
CA TYR A 200 -13.49 -2.98 9.04
C TYR A 200 -14.44 -2.13 9.88
N PRO A 201 -15.78 -2.31 9.73
CA PRO A 201 -16.73 -1.72 10.67
C PRO A 201 -16.38 -2.05 12.12
N ILE A 202 -16.65 -1.09 13.00
CA ILE A 202 -16.23 -1.16 14.42
C ILE A 202 -16.69 -2.44 15.15
N ASP A 203 -17.84 -2.99 14.76
CA ASP A 203 -18.44 -4.20 15.32
C ASP A 203 -17.97 -5.51 14.68
N GLN A 204 -17.01 -5.45 13.75
CA GLN A 204 -16.56 -6.62 13.00
C GLN A 204 -15.09 -7.00 13.27
N TRP A 205 -14.33 -6.22 14.03
CA TRP A 205 -12.89 -6.43 14.19
C TRP A 205 -12.54 -7.84 14.65
N GLU A 206 -13.15 -8.36 15.73
CA GLU A 206 -12.89 -9.72 16.24
C GLU A 206 -13.13 -10.78 15.15
N GLN A 207 -14.26 -10.70 14.43
CA GLN A 207 -14.57 -11.63 13.34
C GLN A 207 -13.52 -11.58 12.22
N GLN A 208 -13.09 -10.38 11.83
CA GLN A 208 -12.14 -10.21 10.74
C GLN A 208 -10.72 -10.61 11.14
N LEU A 209 -10.30 -10.34 12.38
CA LEU A 209 -9.04 -10.82 12.91
C LEU A 209 -8.98 -12.34 12.92
N ASN A 210 -10.04 -13.02 13.36
CA ASN A 210 -10.12 -14.49 13.30
C ASN A 210 -10.02 -15.02 11.87
N ARG A 211 -10.59 -14.33 10.89
CA ARG A 211 -10.48 -14.70 9.46
C ARG A 211 -9.06 -14.49 8.93
N VAL A 212 -8.44 -13.37 9.24
CA VAL A 212 -7.05 -13.05 8.83
C VAL A 212 -6.07 -14.01 9.47
N GLU A 213 -6.28 -14.40 10.75
CA GLU A 213 -5.44 -15.38 11.45
C GLU A 213 -5.37 -16.72 10.70
N GLN A 214 -6.48 -17.18 10.11
CA GLN A 214 -6.46 -18.42 9.29
C GLN A 214 -5.52 -18.29 8.09
N VAL A 215 -5.47 -17.12 7.44
CA VAL A 215 -4.53 -16.86 6.33
C VAL A 215 -3.09 -16.85 6.84
N ILE A 216 -2.83 -16.20 7.98
CA ILE A 216 -1.51 -16.15 8.60
C ILE A 216 -1.03 -17.57 8.93
N MET A 217 -1.87 -18.39 9.56
CA MET A 217 -1.54 -19.77 9.92
C MET A 217 -1.28 -20.63 8.69
N GLN A 218 -2.07 -20.48 7.63
CA GLN A 218 -1.91 -21.22 6.38
C GLN A 218 -0.57 -20.97 5.71
N HIS A 219 -0.09 -19.73 5.74
CA HIS A 219 1.12 -19.32 5.03
C HIS A 219 2.36 -19.21 5.93
N ASP A 220 2.20 -19.32 7.24
CA ASP A 220 3.27 -19.23 8.26
C ASP A 220 4.17 -17.99 8.09
N LYS A 221 3.54 -16.82 7.86
CA LYS A 221 4.24 -15.55 7.65
C LYS A 221 3.76 -14.48 8.64
N PRO A 222 4.64 -13.52 8.99
CA PRO A 222 4.21 -12.37 9.79
C PRO A 222 3.19 -11.54 9.01
N PHE A 223 2.35 -10.83 9.77
CA PHE A 223 1.28 -10.00 9.26
C PHE A 223 1.26 -8.62 9.92
N PHE A 224 0.84 -7.60 9.20
CA PHE A 224 0.43 -6.32 9.77
C PHE A 224 -0.63 -5.64 8.87
N PHE A 225 -1.41 -4.74 9.44
CA PHE A 225 -2.26 -3.87 8.64
C PHE A 225 -1.44 -2.73 8.04
N MET A 226 -1.33 -2.70 6.70
CA MET A 226 -0.67 -1.62 5.96
C MET A 226 -1.47 -0.32 6.04
N GLU A 227 -2.79 -0.46 6.10
CA GLU A 227 -3.74 0.63 6.23
C GLU A 227 -4.82 0.25 7.23
N ALA A 228 -5.16 1.17 8.12
CA ALA A 228 -6.34 1.08 8.97
C ALA A 228 -6.76 2.48 9.41
N GLY A 229 -8.06 2.73 9.48
CA GLY A 229 -8.56 4.03 9.90
C GLY A 229 -9.99 4.29 9.45
N CYS A 230 -10.48 5.49 9.76
CA CYS A 230 -11.75 5.97 9.28
C CYS A 230 -11.73 7.52 9.18
N PRO A 231 -12.64 8.14 8.41
CA PRO A 231 -12.79 9.60 8.41
C PRO A 231 -13.13 10.14 9.81
N SER A 232 -12.68 11.34 10.15
CA SER A 232 -13.05 12.04 11.40
C SER A 232 -14.47 12.64 11.27
N ARG A 233 -15.48 11.75 11.19
CA ARG A 233 -16.89 12.11 10.96
C ARG A 233 -17.84 11.19 11.72
N GLU A 234 -19.02 11.73 12.09
CA GLU A 234 -20.10 10.91 12.68
C GLU A 234 -20.49 9.77 11.74
N GLY A 235 -20.66 8.56 12.26
CA GLY A 235 -21.01 7.35 11.52
C GLY A 235 -19.82 6.61 10.89
N SER A 236 -18.65 7.22 10.81
CA SER A 236 -17.45 6.61 10.20
C SER A 236 -16.99 5.31 10.85
N PRO A 237 -17.15 5.04 12.15
CA PRO A 237 -16.78 3.75 12.73
C PRO A 237 -17.49 2.54 12.10
N TYR A 238 -18.69 2.73 11.58
CA TYR A 238 -19.47 1.69 10.90
C TYR A 238 -19.25 1.68 9.38
N LEU A 239 -18.70 2.75 8.82
CA LEU A 239 -18.41 2.95 7.39
C LEU A 239 -16.97 3.47 7.20
N PRO A 240 -15.96 2.76 7.70
CA PRO A 240 -14.60 3.31 7.85
C PRO A 240 -13.90 3.65 6.54
N ASN A 241 -14.31 3.09 5.41
CA ASN A 241 -13.77 3.43 4.09
C ASN A 241 -14.75 4.20 3.19
N ASP A 242 -15.79 4.79 3.76
CA ASP A 242 -16.66 5.73 3.03
C ASP A 242 -16.10 7.15 3.12
N TRP A 243 -15.23 7.50 2.18
CA TRP A 243 -14.62 8.83 2.10
C TRP A 243 -15.61 9.92 1.65
N GLY A 244 -16.79 9.53 1.15
CA GLY A 244 -17.91 10.41 0.79
C GLY A 244 -18.92 10.65 1.92
N LEU A 245 -18.72 10.07 3.09
CA LEU A 245 -19.64 10.15 4.23
C LEU A 245 -19.95 11.61 4.62
N GLN A 246 -21.23 11.96 4.69
CA GLN A 246 -21.70 13.31 4.97
C GLN A 246 -21.95 13.60 6.48
N GLY A 247 -21.45 12.79 7.39
CA GLY A 247 -21.53 13.03 8.83
C GLY A 247 -20.86 14.34 9.26
N ALA A 248 -21.29 14.92 10.39
CA ALA A 248 -20.62 16.07 10.98
C ALA A 248 -19.17 15.72 11.37
N PRO A 249 -18.22 16.69 11.38
CA PRO A 249 -16.87 16.45 11.89
C PRO A 249 -16.91 15.89 13.32
N SER A 250 -16.20 14.79 13.57
CA SER A 250 -16.20 14.11 14.86
C SER A 250 -14.87 13.35 15.09
N GLU A 251 -13.98 13.94 15.87
CA GLU A 251 -12.76 13.27 16.35
C GLU A 251 -13.09 12.14 17.31
N GLN A 252 -14.22 12.27 18.06
CA GLN A 252 -14.67 11.23 18.98
C GLN A 252 -15.06 9.94 18.24
N SER A 253 -15.69 10.03 17.07
CA SER A 253 -16.00 8.85 16.26
C SER A 253 -14.72 8.16 15.78
N GLN A 254 -13.72 8.92 15.35
CA GLN A 254 -12.44 8.37 14.95
C GLN A 254 -11.69 7.76 16.15
N GLN A 255 -11.70 8.40 17.30
CA GLN A 255 -11.11 7.84 18.53
C GLN A 255 -11.77 6.50 18.90
N GLN A 256 -13.10 6.43 18.90
CA GLN A 256 -13.84 5.19 19.18
C GLN A 256 -13.43 4.06 18.23
N PHE A 257 -13.27 4.34 16.94
CA PHE A 257 -12.81 3.35 15.97
C PHE A 257 -11.44 2.78 16.34
N TYR A 258 -10.47 3.63 16.69
CA TYR A 258 -9.14 3.16 17.06
C TYR A 258 -9.12 2.41 18.41
N GLU A 259 -9.90 2.85 19.39
CA GLU A 259 -10.00 2.17 20.69
C GLU A 259 -10.50 0.72 20.51
N GLU A 260 -11.55 0.51 19.73
CA GLU A 260 -12.05 -0.84 19.43
C GLU A 260 -11.05 -1.65 18.58
N MET A 261 -10.45 -1.06 17.57
CA MET A 261 -9.44 -1.72 16.74
C MET A 261 -8.24 -2.24 17.57
N PHE A 262 -7.77 -1.44 18.53
CA PHE A 262 -6.63 -1.82 19.38
C PHE A 262 -7.04 -2.76 20.55
N THR A 263 -8.31 -2.85 20.85
CA THR A 263 -8.83 -3.73 21.92
C THR A 263 -9.13 -5.14 21.41
N ALA A 264 -9.54 -5.25 20.14
CA ALA A 264 -9.81 -6.52 19.47
C ALA A 264 -8.53 -7.33 19.24
#